data_aa8009fc79c4d98dacea7c4b8951822c
#
_entry.id   aa8009fc79c4d98dacea7c4b8951822c
#
_cell.length_a   1.000
_cell.length_b   1.000
_cell.length_c   1.000
_cell.angle_alpha   90.00
_cell.angle_beta   90.00
_cell.angle_gamma   90.00
#
_symmetry.space_group_name_H-M   'P 1'
#
loop_
_entity.id
_entity.type
_entity.pdbx_description
1 polymer ?
#
loop_
_entity_poly.entity_id
_entity_poly.type
_entity_poly.pdbx_seq_one_letter_code
_entity_poly.pdbx_strand_id
1 'polypeptide(L)'
;LRFASVTALPDRQLPYWRLSGFYVCYFALLGAAAPFMALYFHHLGFSSARIGELIAIPMLMRCIAPNIWGWLGDYTGRRLTIVRFGSICTLLAFSLVLIDKSYAWLAMVMALYAFFWHAILPQFEVITLAHLRGQTSRYSQIRLWGSIGFILAVVVLGRVFERFSLDLFPYILLAVMLGIAVSSWWLPNARPLVSPHEAEAGGFLRQLTRPGVLAFYISVALMVLSHGPYYTFLTLHLEALGYSRGLIGMLWAVGVVAEVLMFLLMSRILQRFSVRQVLLTSFLLAALRWLLLGMFADHLSVLLIVQLMHAATFGSFHAAAIHFVQRSFGPRQQGQGQALYAALSGVGGTVGALYSGYSWSVLGPTWTFAIASFAALAAAVMIVTAKKEEGV
;
A
#
# COMPACT_ATOMS: atom_id res chain seq x y z
N LEU A 1 -15.37 -24.04 44.39
CA LEU A 1 -15.05 -23.38 43.11
C LEU A 1 -13.65 -23.81 42.68
N ARG A 2 -13.55 -24.85 41.82
CA ARG A 2 -12.28 -25.33 41.25
C ARG A 2 -11.97 -24.44 40.05
N PHE A 3 -10.92 -23.65 40.13
CA PHE A 3 -10.31 -23.00 38.99
C PHE A 3 -9.73 -24.11 38.09
N ALA A 4 -10.32 -24.29 36.90
CA ALA A 4 -9.75 -25.15 35.89
C ALA A 4 -8.39 -24.55 35.49
N SER A 5 -7.32 -25.28 35.77
CA SER A 5 -5.97 -24.98 35.28
C SER A 5 -5.99 -24.94 33.77
N VAL A 6 -5.78 -23.75 33.22
CA VAL A 6 -5.51 -23.58 31.80
C VAL A 6 -4.18 -24.31 31.54
N THR A 7 -4.28 -25.50 31.00
CA THR A 7 -3.13 -26.28 30.53
C THR A 7 -2.38 -25.43 29.51
N ALA A 8 -1.19 -24.98 29.88
CA ALA A 8 -0.27 -24.29 28.99
C ALA A 8 0.00 -25.21 27.78
N LEU A 9 -0.51 -24.80 26.61
CA LEU A 9 -0.19 -25.47 25.35
C LEU A 9 1.32 -25.42 25.13
N PRO A 10 1.94 -26.49 24.58
CA PRO A 10 3.38 -26.55 24.38
C PRO A 10 3.86 -25.34 23.60
N ASP A 11 4.99 -24.81 24.02
CA ASP A 11 5.66 -23.62 23.47
C ASP A 11 6.08 -23.88 22.02
N ARG A 12 5.14 -23.77 21.08
CA ARG A 12 5.45 -23.80 19.67
C ARG A 12 6.24 -22.54 19.36
N GLN A 13 7.55 -22.71 19.18
CA GLN A 13 8.44 -21.64 18.77
C GLN A 13 7.82 -20.84 17.62
N LEU A 14 7.85 -19.51 17.74
CA LEU A 14 7.38 -18.60 16.70
C LEU A 14 8.08 -18.95 15.37
N PRO A 15 7.36 -19.22 14.29
CA PRO A 15 7.95 -19.56 12.99
C PRO A 15 8.51 -18.31 12.29
N TYR A 16 9.39 -17.58 12.98
CA TYR A 16 9.90 -16.27 12.62
C TYR A 16 10.37 -16.19 11.16
N TRP A 17 11.28 -17.07 10.76
CA TRP A 17 11.86 -17.03 9.42
C TRP A 17 10.88 -17.40 8.30
N ARG A 18 9.90 -18.26 8.59
CA ARG A 18 8.87 -18.63 7.61
C ARG A 18 7.92 -17.46 7.35
N LEU A 19 7.53 -16.73 8.40
CA LEU A 19 6.71 -15.53 8.29
C LEU A 19 7.49 -14.39 7.63
N SER A 20 8.71 -14.13 8.09
CA SER A 20 9.58 -13.08 7.54
C SER A 20 9.90 -13.30 6.06
N GLY A 21 10.24 -14.53 5.67
CA GLY A 21 10.55 -14.88 4.28
C GLY A 21 9.35 -14.66 3.35
N PHE A 22 8.14 -14.97 3.81
CA PHE A 22 6.94 -14.66 3.02
C PHE A 22 6.74 -13.14 2.84
N TYR A 23 6.95 -12.33 3.88
CA TYR A 23 6.92 -10.86 3.74
C TYR A 23 7.97 -10.35 2.75
N VAL A 24 9.20 -10.89 2.77
CA VAL A 24 10.24 -10.54 1.79
C VAL A 24 9.73 -10.75 0.36
N CYS A 25 9.24 -11.95 0.05
CA CYS A 25 8.77 -12.28 -1.29
C CYS A 25 7.55 -11.42 -1.69
N TYR A 26 6.59 -11.25 -0.79
CA TYR A 26 5.38 -10.47 -1.08
C TYR A 26 5.69 -9.01 -1.39
N PHE A 27 6.53 -8.38 -0.57
CA PHE A 27 6.90 -6.97 -0.76
C PHE A 27 7.98 -6.76 -1.83
N ALA A 28 8.74 -7.79 -2.18
CA ALA A 28 9.60 -7.77 -3.37
C ALA A 28 8.76 -7.62 -4.65
N LEU A 29 7.57 -8.26 -4.73
CA LEU A 29 6.65 -8.05 -5.84
C LEU A 29 6.18 -6.59 -5.91
N LEU A 30 5.85 -5.99 -4.78
CA LEU A 30 5.46 -4.57 -4.74
C LEU A 30 6.61 -3.65 -5.16
N GLY A 31 7.84 -3.93 -4.68
CA GLY A 31 9.06 -3.19 -5.06
C GLY A 31 9.44 -3.37 -6.52
N ALA A 32 9.07 -4.48 -7.15
CA ALA A 32 9.24 -4.69 -8.57
C ALA A 32 8.14 -4.01 -9.40
N ALA A 33 6.88 -4.14 -8.98
CA ALA A 33 5.74 -3.64 -9.75
C ALA A 33 5.58 -2.11 -9.65
N ALA A 34 5.61 -1.53 -8.45
CA ALA A 34 5.28 -0.11 -8.27
C ALA A 34 6.19 0.85 -9.05
N PRO A 35 7.54 0.70 -9.07
CA PRO A 35 8.39 1.59 -9.84
C PRO A 35 8.43 1.29 -11.35
N PHE A 36 8.27 0.04 -11.77
CA PHE A 36 8.62 -0.37 -13.13
C PHE A 36 7.44 -0.81 -14.00
N MET A 37 6.23 -0.99 -13.45
CA MET A 37 5.06 -1.42 -14.22
C MET A 37 4.66 -0.37 -15.28
N ALA A 38 4.58 0.90 -14.89
CA ALA A 38 4.28 1.98 -15.84
C ALA A 38 5.36 2.12 -16.91
N LEU A 39 6.62 1.94 -16.54
CA LEU A 39 7.75 1.94 -17.46
C LEU A 39 7.64 0.80 -18.49
N TYR A 40 7.24 -0.39 -18.03
CA TYR A 40 6.99 -1.52 -18.93
C TYR A 40 5.83 -1.24 -19.90
N PHE A 41 4.71 -0.67 -19.44
CA PHE A 41 3.61 -0.31 -20.33
C PHE A 41 4.02 0.77 -21.33
N HIS A 42 4.84 1.74 -20.92
CA HIS A 42 5.41 2.73 -21.84
C HIS A 42 6.33 2.07 -22.89
N HIS A 43 7.15 1.10 -22.49
CA HIS A 43 7.99 0.31 -23.39
C HIS A 43 7.17 -0.47 -24.43
N LEU A 44 5.96 -0.92 -24.08
CA LEU A 44 5.00 -1.53 -25.01
C LEU A 44 4.31 -0.53 -25.93
N GLY A 45 4.59 0.78 -25.81
CA GLY A 45 4.02 1.83 -26.66
C GLY A 45 2.67 2.38 -26.19
N PHE A 46 2.23 2.10 -24.96
CA PHE A 46 0.98 2.68 -24.47
C PHE A 46 1.14 4.17 -24.14
N SER A 47 0.10 4.94 -24.46
CA SER A 47 -0.02 6.35 -24.07
C SER A 47 -0.15 6.49 -22.55
N SER A 48 0.19 7.66 -22.01
CA SER A 48 0.06 7.94 -20.58
C SER A 48 -1.36 7.71 -20.04
N ALA A 49 -2.40 8.05 -20.83
CA ALA A 49 -3.79 7.76 -20.45
C ALA A 49 -4.03 6.26 -20.26
N ARG A 50 -3.61 5.43 -21.22
CA ARG A 50 -3.72 3.97 -21.13
C ARG A 50 -2.92 3.38 -19.99
N ILE A 51 -1.73 3.92 -19.71
CA ILE A 51 -0.91 3.54 -18.55
C ILE A 51 -1.66 3.84 -17.25
N GLY A 52 -2.23 5.06 -17.13
CA GLY A 52 -3.03 5.44 -15.98
C GLY A 52 -4.23 4.52 -15.75
N GLU A 53 -4.95 4.15 -16.80
CA GLU A 53 -6.06 3.21 -16.75
C GLU A 53 -5.60 1.81 -16.29
N LEU A 54 -4.52 1.27 -16.85
CA LEU A 54 -4.00 -0.05 -16.47
C LEU A 54 -3.51 -0.08 -15.01
N ILE A 55 -2.89 0.99 -14.51
CA ILE A 55 -2.46 1.10 -13.11
C ILE A 55 -3.66 1.34 -12.16
N ALA A 56 -4.73 1.97 -12.62
CA ALA A 56 -5.93 2.17 -11.83
C ALA A 56 -6.67 0.85 -11.51
N ILE A 57 -6.60 -0.15 -12.40
CA ILE A 57 -7.29 -1.43 -12.23
C ILE A 57 -6.87 -2.16 -10.95
N PRO A 58 -5.58 -2.39 -10.63
CA PRO A 58 -5.17 -2.96 -9.35
C PRO A 58 -5.61 -2.15 -8.13
N MET A 59 -5.63 -0.82 -8.23
CA MET A 59 -6.11 0.04 -7.15
C MET A 59 -7.61 -0.14 -6.90
N LEU A 60 -8.40 -0.31 -7.96
CA LEU A 60 -9.81 -0.65 -7.88
C LEU A 60 -10.02 -2.03 -7.26
N MET A 61 -9.24 -3.03 -7.67
CA MET A 61 -9.31 -4.37 -7.08
C MET A 61 -8.98 -4.36 -5.58
N ARG A 62 -8.12 -3.46 -5.13
CA ARG A 62 -7.84 -3.24 -3.70
C ARG A 62 -9.07 -2.81 -2.90
N CYS A 63 -10.07 -2.17 -3.53
CA CYS A 63 -11.34 -1.83 -2.87
C CYS A 63 -12.25 -3.04 -2.72
N ILE A 64 -12.23 -3.96 -3.66
CA ILE A 64 -13.23 -5.03 -3.81
C ILE A 64 -12.72 -6.35 -3.22
N ALA A 65 -11.55 -6.78 -3.66
CA ALA A 65 -11.02 -8.12 -3.38
C ALA A 65 -10.83 -8.43 -1.89
N PRO A 66 -10.26 -7.53 -1.05
CA PRO A 66 -10.06 -7.83 0.37
C PRO A 66 -11.37 -8.11 1.12
N ASN A 67 -12.47 -7.46 0.74
CA ASN A 67 -13.76 -7.66 1.38
C ASN A 67 -14.34 -9.06 1.05
N ILE A 68 -14.26 -9.46 -0.22
CA ILE A 68 -14.72 -10.79 -0.68
C ILE A 68 -13.88 -11.89 -0.01
N TRP A 69 -12.56 -11.77 -0.09
CA TRP A 69 -11.65 -12.77 0.46
C TRP A 69 -11.61 -12.76 1.99
N GLY A 70 -11.84 -11.60 2.62
CA GLY A 70 -12.00 -11.47 4.06
C GLY A 70 -13.24 -12.23 4.54
N TRP A 71 -14.39 -11.98 3.92
CA TRP A 71 -15.63 -12.70 4.19
C TRP A 71 -15.46 -14.20 4.00
N LEU A 72 -14.84 -14.63 2.90
CA LEU A 72 -14.60 -16.06 2.64
C LEU A 72 -13.67 -16.68 3.69
N GLY A 73 -12.65 -15.94 4.14
CA GLY A 73 -11.73 -16.34 5.20
C GLY A 73 -12.41 -16.49 6.55
N ASP A 74 -13.34 -15.58 6.88
CA ASP A 74 -14.14 -15.65 8.10
C ASP A 74 -15.13 -16.79 8.07
N TYR A 75 -15.85 -16.95 6.95
CA TYR A 75 -16.85 -18.00 6.76
C TYR A 75 -16.25 -19.41 6.76
N THR A 76 -15.12 -19.60 6.10
CA THR A 76 -14.51 -20.95 5.98
C THR A 76 -13.53 -21.27 7.11
N GLY A 77 -12.96 -20.27 7.79
CA GLY A 77 -11.85 -20.43 8.73
C GLY A 77 -10.54 -20.89 8.09
N ARG A 78 -10.48 -21.04 6.75
CA ARG A 78 -9.36 -21.64 6.00
C ARG A 78 -8.41 -20.59 5.41
N ARG A 79 -7.96 -19.64 6.22
CA ARG A 79 -7.13 -18.51 5.76
C ARG A 79 -5.86 -18.92 5.03
N LEU A 80 -5.14 -19.95 5.53
CA LEU A 80 -3.93 -20.44 4.88
C LEU A 80 -4.21 -21.02 3.48
N THR A 81 -5.35 -21.69 3.31
CA THR A 81 -5.78 -22.19 1.99
C THR A 81 -6.02 -21.02 1.03
N ILE A 82 -6.62 -19.92 1.51
CA ILE A 82 -6.82 -18.70 0.71
C ILE A 82 -5.48 -18.07 0.31
N VAL A 83 -4.51 -18.01 1.22
CA VAL A 83 -3.15 -17.50 0.92
C VAL A 83 -2.49 -18.32 -0.19
N ARG A 84 -2.51 -19.64 -0.08
CA ARG A 84 -1.94 -20.56 -1.08
C ARG A 84 -2.65 -20.47 -2.42
N PHE A 85 -3.98 -20.55 -2.40
CA PHE A 85 -4.81 -20.43 -3.60
C PHE A 85 -4.62 -19.08 -4.29
N GLY A 86 -4.71 -17.98 -3.53
CA GLY A 86 -4.48 -16.64 -4.05
C GLY A 86 -3.09 -16.48 -4.66
N SER A 87 -2.04 -17.05 -4.04
CA SER A 87 -0.67 -16.99 -4.56
C SER A 87 -0.52 -17.72 -5.90
N ILE A 88 -1.10 -18.92 -6.02
CA ILE A 88 -1.08 -19.70 -7.27
C ILE A 88 -1.90 -18.97 -8.35
N CYS A 89 -3.12 -18.55 -8.02
CA CYS A 89 -3.97 -17.84 -8.98
C CYS A 89 -3.37 -16.50 -9.43
N THR A 90 -2.66 -15.77 -8.55
CA THR A 90 -1.92 -14.56 -8.92
C THR A 90 -0.85 -14.87 -9.97
N LEU A 91 -0.05 -15.91 -9.76
CA LEU A 91 0.97 -16.37 -10.70
C LEU A 91 0.37 -16.77 -12.05
N LEU A 92 -0.68 -17.61 -12.03
CA LEU A 92 -1.36 -18.08 -13.25
C LEU A 92 -2.05 -16.92 -13.99
N ALA A 93 -2.75 -16.04 -13.29
CA ALA A 93 -3.39 -14.89 -13.90
C ALA A 93 -2.38 -13.94 -14.55
N PHE A 94 -1.26 -13.66 -13.86
CA PHE A 94 -0.23 -12.79 -14.44
C PHE A 94 0.54 -13.45 -15.59
N SER A 95 0.67 -14.78 -15.63
CA SER A 95 1.33 -15.46 -16.75
C SER A 95 0.63 -15.24 -18.10
N LEU A 96 -0.65 -14.89 -18.09
CA LEU A 96 -1.41 -14.52 -19.28
C LEU A 96 -0.84 -13.28 -19.99
N VAL A 97 -0.03 -12.45 -19.32
CA VAL A 97 0.69 -11.31 -19.93
C VAL A 97 1.62 -11.76 -21.08
N LEU A 98 2.04 -13.02 -21.10
CA LEU A 98 2.91 -13.58 -22.12
C LEU A 98 2.17 -13.94 -23.41
N ILE A 99 0.83 -14.05 -23.39
CA ILE A 99 0.02 -14.50 -24.53
C ILE A 99 -0.24 -13.36 -25.51
N ASP A 100 -0.70 -12.21 -24.98
CA ASP A 100 -1.03 -11.03 -25.79
C ASP A 100 -0.69 -9.75 -25.00
N LYS A 101 -0.39 -8.68 -25.73
CA LYS A 101 -0.03 -7.37 -25.18
C LYS A 101 -1.01 -6.27 -25.60
N SER A 102 -2.17 -6.65 -26.15
CA SER A 102 -3.23 -5.70 -26.44
C SER A 102 -3.77 -5.07 -25.14
N TYR A 103 -4.25 -3.84 -25.25
CA TYR A 103 -4.76 -3.11 -24.09
C TYR A 103 -5.87 -3.87 -23.33
N ALA A 104 -6.86 -4.39 -24.06
CA ALA A 104 -7.98 -5.10 -23.45
C ALA A 104 -7.53 -6.37 -22.71
N TRP A 105 -6.58 -7.10 -23.30
CA TRP A 105 -5.99 -8.28 -22.69
C TRP A 105 -5.23 -7.94 -21.42
N LEU A 106 -4.35 -6.94 -21.47
CA LEU A 106 -3.60 -6.51 -20.30
C LEU A 106 -4.52 -5.96 -19.21
N ALA A 107 -5.58 -5.23 -19.57
CA ALA A 107 -6.57 -4.77 -18.56
C ALA A 107 -7.23 -5.96 -17.85
N MET A 108 -7.62 -7.01 -18.58
CA MET A 108 -8.14 -8.24 -17.99
C MET A 108 -7.09 -8.92 -17.07
N VAL A 109 -5.85 -9.05 -17.54
CA VAL A 109 -4.76 -9.64 -16.75
C VAL A 109 -4.53 -8.83 -15.46
N MET A 110 -4.48 -7.49 -15.57
CA MET A 110 -4.32 -6.60 -14.40
C MET A 110 -5.45 -6.76 -13.38
N ALA A 111 -6.69 -6.93 -13.84
CA ALA A 111 -7.83 -7.17 -12.97
C ALA A 111 -7.74 -8.54 -12.26
N LEU A 112 -7.47 -9.60 -13.02
CA LEU A 112 -7.42 -10.96 -12.50
C LEU A 112 -6.29 -11.14 -11.49
N TYR A 113 -5.05 -10.77 -11.85
CA TYR A 113 -3.93 -10.94 -10.93
C TYR A 113 -4.11 -10.12 -9.66
N ALA A 114 -4.59 -8.88 -9.79
CA ALA A 114 -4.78 -8.00 -8.65
C ALA A 114 -5.90 -8.49 -7.72
N PHE A 115 -6.98 -9.05 -8.28
CA PHE A 115 -8.06 -9.67 -7.50
C PHE A 115 -7.54 -10.78 -6.59
N PHE A 116 -6.70 -11.67 -7.11
CA PHE A 116 -6.10 -12.74 -6.32
C PHE A 116 -4.97 -12.25 -5.42
N TRP A 117 -4.15 -11.31 -5.88
CA TRP A 117 -3.05 -10.78 -5.08
C TRP A 117 -3.53 -10.05 -3.82
N HIS A 118 -4.60 -9.28 -3.92
CA HIS A 118 -5.18 -8.59 -2.76
C HIS A 118 -5.90 -9.52 -1.77
N ALA A 119 -6.09 -10.80 -2.10
CA ALA A 119 -6.51 -11.82 -1.15
C ALA A 119 -5.42 -12.18 -0.13
N ILE A 120 -4.16 -12.14 -0.55
CA ILE A 120 -3.03 -12.79 0.14
C ILE A 120 -2.67 -12.06 1.44
N LEU A 121 -2.34 -10.79 1.37
CA LEU A 121 -1.77 -10.05 2.51
C LEU A 121 -2.70 -9.96 3.71
N PRO A 122 -4.00 -9.60 3.57
CA PRO A 122 -4.90 -9.51 4.72
C PRO A 122 -5.04 -10.85 5.46
N GLN A 123 -5.14 -11.97 4.73
CA GLN A 123 -5.24 -13.29 5.34
C GLN A 123 -3.93 -13.70 6.01
N PHE A 124 -2.80 -13.37 5.40
CA PHE A 124 -1.49 -13.66 5.95
C PHE A 124 -1.19 -12.83 7.21
N GLU A 125 -1.64 -11.58 7.28
CA GLU A 125 -1.50 -10.75 8.49
C GLU A 125 -2.28 -11.34 9.67
N VAL A 126 -3.50 -11.83 9.45
CA VAL A 126 -4.27 -12.53 10.50
C VAL A 126 -3.53 -13.79 10.97
N ILE A 127 -2.94 -14.59 10.04
CA ILE A 127 -2.13 -15.76 10.40
C ILE A 127 -0.92 -15.34 11.23
N THR A 128 -0.23 -14.28 10.83
CA THR A 128 0.95 -13.77 11.54
C THR A 128 0.60 -13.34 12.96
N LEU A 129 -0.46 -12.53 13.12
CA LEU A 129 -0.92 -12.06 14.43
C LEU A 129 -1.37 -13.21 15.34
N ALA A 130 -2.00 -14.23 14.79
CA ALA A 130 -2.39 -15.42 15.55
C ALA A 130 -1.19 -16.20 16.12
N HIS A 131 -0.04 -16.22 15.40
CA HIS A 131 1.19 -16.82 15.91
C HIS A 131 1.88 -15.97 16.98
N LEU A 132 1.69 -14.65 16.95
CA LEU A 132 2.33 -13.72 17.89
C LEU A 132 1.65 -13.69 19.28
N ARG A 133 0.44 -14.20 19.42
CA ARG A 133 -0.29 -14.28 20.70
C ARG A 133 -0.24 -12.99 21.53
N GLY A 134 -0.39 -11.84 20.89
CA GLY A 134 -0.39 -10.52 21.54
C GLY A 134 1.00 -9.87 21.67
N GLN A 135 2.10 -10.51 21.25
CA GLN A 135 3.44 -9.90 21.26
C GLN A 135 3.60 -8.92 20.08
N THR A 136 2.99 -7.75 20.19
CA THR A 136 2.96 -6.74 19.11
C THR A 136 4.35 -6.24 18.70
N SER A 137 5.32 -6.19 19.61
CA SER A 137 6.70 -5.81 19.28
C SER A 137 7.37 -6.75 18.27
N ARG A 138 7.07 -8.04 18.33
CA ARG A 138 7.58 -9.02 17.36
C ARG A 138 6.92 -8.90 15.98
N TYR A 139 5.70 -8.38 15.90
CA TYR A 139 5.04 -8.09 14.62
C TYR A 139 5.87 -7.11 13.79
N SER A 140 6.29 -6.00 14.38
CA SER A 140 7.11 -5.00 13.70
C SER A 140 8.42 -5.58 13.16
N GLN A 141 9.08 -6.49 13.92
CA GLN A 141 10.30 -7.15 13.51
C GLN A 141 10.09 -8.07 12.28
N ILE A 142 8.99 -8.84 12.26
CA ILE A 142 8.63 -9.69 11.12
C ILE A 142 8.22 -8.83 9.92
N ARG A 143 7.41 -7.80 10.15
CA ARG A 143 6.90 -6.93 9.08
C ARG A 143 8.01 -6.10 8.41
N LEU A 144 9.08 -5.77 9.14
CA LEU A 144 10.26 -5.06 8.63
C LEU A 144 10.91 -5.81 7.45
N TRP A 145 10.89 -7.14 7.45
CA TRP A 145 11.42 -7.94 6.34
C TRP A 145 10.70 -7.65 5.01
N GLY A 146 9.44 -7.22 5.06
CA GLY A 146 8.74 -6.73 3.87
C GLY A 146 9.40 -5.48 3.29
N SER A 147 9.75 -4.49 4.12
CA SER A 147 10.46 -3.29 3.65
C SER A 147 11.83 -3.64 3.07
N ILE A 148 12.55 -4.61 3.67
CA ILE A 148 13.82 -5.12 3.14
C ILE A 148 13.58 -5.76 1.75
N GLY A 149 12.54 -6.59 1.60
CA GLY A 149 12.18 -7.20 0.31
C GLY A 149 11.89 -6.16 -0.77
N PHE A 150 11.13 -5.12 -0.43
CA PHE A 150 10.86 -3.99 -1.34
C PHE A 150 12.16 -3.28 -1.77
N ILE A 151 13.00 -2.89 -0.80
CA ILE A 151 14.26 -2.17 -1.05
C ILE A 151 15.19 -3.01 -1.94
N LEU A 152 15.36 -4.28 -1.62
CA LEU A 152 16.20 -5.18 -2.43
C LEU A 152 15.67 -5.29 -3.86
N ALA A 153 14.35 -5.47 -4.03
CA ALA A 153 13.75 -5.59 -5.35
C ALA A 153 13.96 -4.32 -6.19
N VAL A 154 13.66 -3.14 -5.64
CA VAL A 154 13.75 -1.89 -6.42
C VAL A 154 15.19 -1.52 -6.77
N VAL A 155 16.15 -1.75 -5.87
CA VAL A 155 17.58 -1.48 -6.12
C VAL A 155 18.16 -2.46 -7.14
N VAL A 156 17.88 -3.76 -6.98
CA VAL A 156 18.38 -4.80 -7.89
C VAL A 156 17.78 -4.61 -9.28
N LEU A 157 16.44 -4.41 -9.37
CA LEU A 157 15.78 -4.27 -10.66
C LEU A 157 16.12 -2.97 -11.38
N GLY A 158 16.35 -1.88 -10.64
CA GLY A 158 16.90 -0.66 -11.24
C GLY A 158 18.20 -0.93 -11.98
N ARG A 159 19.13 -1.68 -11.36
CA ARG A 159 20.41 -2.07 -11.97
C ARG A 159 20.23 -3.10 -13.10
N VAL A 160 19.30 -4.05 -12.97
CA VAL A 160 18.99 -5.02 -14.02
C VAL A 160 18.46 -4.31 -15.27
N PHE A 161 17.48 -3.42 -15.12
CA PHE A 161 16.89 -2.70 -16.25
C PHE A 161 17.79 -1.58 -16.81
N GLU A 162 18.86 -1.22 -16.13
CA GLU A 162 19.90 -0.36 -16.68
C GLU A 162 20.75 -1.10 -17.73
N ARG A 163 20.91 -2.43 -17.59
CA ARG A 163 21.76 -3.27 -18.44
C ARG A 163 21.00 -4.16 -19.43
N PHE A 164 19.77 -4.51 -19.08
CA PHE A 164 18.94 -5.46 -19.83
C PHE A 164 17.63 -4.80 -20.26
N SER A 165 17.00 -5.36 -21.30
CA SER A 165 15.71 -4.91 -21.82
C SER A 165 14.58 -5.06 -20.79
N LEU A 166 13.62 -4.14 -20.85
CA LEU A 166 12.36 -4.22 -20.10
C LEU A 166 11.48 -5.41 -20.51
N ASP A 167 11.77 -6.09 -21.61
CA ASP A 167 11.10 -7.34 -21.99
C ASP A 167 11.26 -8.45 -20.93
N LEU A 168 12.29 -8.35 -20.07
CA LEU A 168 12.48 -9.25 -18.93
C LEU A 168 11.51 -8.98 -17.77
N PHE A 169 10.86 -7.82 -17.74
CA PHE A 169 10.01 -7.42 -16.61
C PHE A 169 8.91 -8.45 -16.27
N PRO A 170 8.09 -8.94 -17.23
CA PRO A 170 7.06 -9.94 -16.89
C PRO A 170 7.66 -11.24 -16.32
N TYR A 171 8.77 -11.71 -16.84
CA TYR A 171 9.43 -12.93 -16.36
C TYR A 171 9.97 -12.77 -14.95
N ILE A 172 10.52 -11.60 -14.61
CA ILE A 172 11.00 -11.28 -13.26
C ILE A 172 9.81 -11.25 -12.29
N LEU A 173 8.69 -10.61 -12.66
CA LEU A 173 7.50 -10.62 -11.81
C LEU A 173 6.97 -12.04 -11.60
N LEU A 174 6.92 -12.86 -12.64
CA LEU A 174 6.53 -14.27 -12.53
C LEU A 174 7.46 -15.05 -11.59
N ALA A 175 8.78 -14.83 -11.68
CA ALA A 175 9.72 -15.45 -10.76
C ALA A 175 9.48 -15.04 -9.30
N VAL A 176 9.20 -13.76 -9.03
CA VAL A 176 8.86 -13.28 -7.69
C VAL A 176 7.51 -13.84 -7.22
N MET A 177 6.49 -13.90 -8.08
CA MET A 177 5.20 -14.50 -7.77
C MET A 177 5.32 -16.01 -7.50
N LEU A 178 6.20 -16.71 -8.22
CA LEU A 178 6.53 -18.10 -7.92
C LEU A 178 7.16 -18.22 -6.53
N GLY A 179 8.07 -17.31 -6.17
CA GLY A 179 8.64 -17.23 -4.82
C GLY A 179 7.57 -17.05 -3.73
N ILE A 180 6.55 -16.22 -3.98
CA ILE A 180 5.39 -16.05 -3.07
C ILE A 180 4.61 -17.37 -2.98
N ALA A 181 4.29 -18.00 -4.11
CA ALA A 181 3.56 -19.26 -4.14
C ALA A 181 4.32 -20.38 -3.39
N VAL A 182 5.60 -20.57 -3.66
CA VAL A 182 6.46 -21.54 -2.99
C VAL A 182 6.56 -21.25 -1.49
N SER A 183 6.84 -20.01 -1.09
CA SER A 183 6.96 -19.65 0.33
C SER A 183 5.66 -19.84 1.10
N SER A 184 4.49 -19.73 0.45
CA SER A 184 3.19 -19.96 1.07
C SER A 184 3.00 -21.39 1.59
N TRP A 185 3.69 -22.38 1.00
CA TRP A 185 3.62 -23.78 1.44
C TRP A 185 4.40 -24.05 2.72
N TRP A 186 5.40 -23.22 3.04
CA TRP A 186 6.14 -23.33 4.29
C TRP A 186 5.46 -22.62 5.46
N LEU A 187 4.38 -21.88 5.20
CA LEU A 187 3.62 -21.21 6.25
C LEU A 187 2.91 -22.23 7.13
N PRO A 188 3.03 -22.11 8.45
CA PRO A 188 2.30 -22.96 9.38
C PRO A 188 0.84 -22.54 9.49
N ASN A 189 -0.04 -23.51 9.73
CA ASN A 189 -1.43 -23.20 10.00
C ASN A 189 -1.57 -22.55 11.37
N ALA A 190 -2.38 -21.50 11.45
CA ALA A 190 -2.73 -20.84 12.69
C ALA A 190 -4.21 -21.06 12.98
N ARG A 191 -4.56 -21.37 14.21
CA ARG A 191 -5.97 -21.31 14.64
C ARG A 191 -6.32 -19.85 14.86
N PRO A 192 -7.32 -19.30 14.17
CA PRO A 192 -7.76 -17.92 14.41
C PRO A 192 -8.16 -17.77 15.88
N LEU A 193 -7.78 -16.66 16.48
CA LEU A 193 -8.40 -16.21 17.71
C LEU A 193 -9.82 -15.79 17.30
N VAL A 194 -10.80 -16.65 17.57
CA VAL A 194 -12.21 -16.38 17.28
C VAL A 194 -12.65 -15.26 18.21
N SER A 195 -12.87 -14.09 17.67
CA SER A 195 -13.72 -13.07 18.28
C SER A 195 -15.04 -13.05 17.51
N PRO A 196 -16.11 -13.62 18.04
CA PRO A 196 -17.43 -13.38 17.48
C PRO A 196 -17.82 -11.94 17.85
N HIS A 197 -17.55 -11.02 16.95
CA HIS A 197 -18.06 -9.68 17.09
C HIS A 197 -19.26 -9.55 16.17
N GLU A 198 -20.46 -9.74 16.74
CA GLU A 198 -21.68 -9.26 16.13
C GLU A 198 -21.57 -7.74 15.99
N ALA A 199 -21.49 -7.28 14.75
CA ALA A 199 -21.40 -5.86 14.45
C ALA A 199 -22.81 -5.24 14.62
N GLU A 200 -22.97 -4.34 15.57
CA GLU A 200 -24.15 -3.48 15.65
C GLU A 200 -24.12 -2.49 14.47
N ALA A 201 -24.89 -2.78 13.43
CA ALA A 201 -24.90 -2.00 12.19
C ALA A 201 -25.30 -0.52 12.38
N GLY A 202 -26.15 -0.19 13.37
CA GLY A 202 -26.64 1.18 13.57
C GLY A 202 -25.63 2.16 14.16
N GLY A 203 -24.64 1.69 14.92
CA GLY A 203 -23.66 2.54 15.59
C GLY A 203 -22.58 3.08 14.66
N PHE A 204 -22.17 2.31 13.62
CA PHE A 204 -21.14 2.70 12.69
C PHE A 204 -21.55 3.89 11.80
N LEU A 205 -22.74 3.83 11.19
CA LEU A 205 -23.25 4.91 10.34
C LEU A 205 -23.38 6.23 11.10
N ARG A 206 -23.89 6.18 12.34
CA ARG A 206 -23.98 7.37 13.19
C ARG A 206 -22.60 7.98 13.50
N GLN A 207 -21.58 7.14 13.70
CA GLN A 207 -20.22 7.62 13.90
C GLN A 207 -19.63 8.20 12.63
N LEU A 208 -19.86 7.57 11.48
CA LEU A 208 -19.38 8.02 10.18
C LEU A 208 -19.94 9.40 9.77
N THR A 209 -21.20 9.70 10.11
CA THR A 209 -21.83 10.99 9.79
C THR A 209 -21.36 12.16 10.67
N ARG A 210 -20.54 11.92 11.69
CA ARG A 210 -19.90 13.01 12.44
C ARG A 210 -18.99 13.82 11.55
N PRO A 211 -19.09 15.18 11.57
CA PRO A 211 -18.37 16.05 10.63
C PRO A 211 -16.84 15.82 10.64
N GLY A 212 -16.23 15.61 11.80
CA GLY A 212 -14.79 15.36 11.90
C GLY A 212 -14.38 14.01 11.31
N VAL A 213 -15.20 12.96 11.49
CA VAL A 213 -14.93 11.62 10.92
C VAL A 213 -15.11 11.65 9.40
N LEU A 214 -16.15 12.30 8.91
CA LEU A 214 -16.40 12.43 7.46
C LEU A 214 -15.27 13.23 6.79
N ALA A 215 -14.87 14.38 7.37
CA ALA A 215 -13.77 15.18 6.87
C ALA A 215 -12.45 14.40 6.83
N PHE A 216 -12.18 13.58 7.85
CA PHE A 216 -11.01 12.70 7.87
C PHE A 216 -11.03 11.73 6.70
N TYR A 217 -12.11 11.03 6.45
CA TYR A 217 -12.19 10.05 5.36
C TYR A 217 -12.10 10.69 3.98
N ILE A 218 -12.69 11.88 3.77
CA ILE A 218 -12.51 12.64 2.55
C ILE A 218 -11.04 13.06 2.39
N SER A 219 -10.39 13.53 3.46
CA SER A 219 -8.97 13.91 3.44
C SER A 219 -8.06 12.72 3.13
N VAL A 220 -8.39 11.51 3.62
CA VAL A 220 -7.68 10.27 3.26
C VAL A 220 -7.77 10.01 1.76
N ALA A 221 -8.97 10.07 1.18
CA ALA A 221 -9.16 9.86 -0.26
C ALA A 221 -8.37 10.88 -1.09
N LEU A 222 -8.42 12.17 -0.72
CA LEU A 222 -7.68 13.25 -1.38
C LEU A 222 -6.16 13.07 -1.24
N MET A 223 -5.68 12.67 -0.07
CA MET A 223 -4.25 12.43 0.16
C MET A 223 -3.73 11.29 -0.71
N VAL A 224 -4.45 10.16 -0.77
CA VAL A 224 -4.05 9.02 -1.61
C VAL A 224 -4.18 9.37 -3.09
N LEU A 225 -5.21 10.12 -3.49
CA LEU A 225 -5.35 10.65 -4.84
C LEU A 225 -4.13 11.52 -5.22
N SER A 226 -3.65 12.37 -4.31
CA SER A 226 -2.49 13.24 -4.55
C SER A 226 -1.19 12.46 -4.81
N HIS A 227 -1.10 11.21 -4.35
CA HIS A 227 0.03 10.32 -4.62
C HIS A 227 -0.02 9.68 -6.03
N GLY A 228 -1.11 9.85 -6.78
CA GLY A 228 -1.31 9.25 -8.09
C GLY A 228 -0.13 9.44 -9.06
N PRO A 229 0.32 10.68 -9.35
CA PRO A 229 1.43 10.90 -10.27
C PRO A 229 2.73 10.27 -9.81
N TYR A 230 2.98 10.28 -8.49
CA TYR A 230 4.17 9.69 -7.91
C TYR A 230 4.22 8.17 -8.15
N TYR A 231 3.17 7.44 -7.80
CA TYR A 231 3.16 5.99 -7.95
C TYR A 231 3.00 5.53 -9.41
N THR A 232 2.44 6.37 -10.28
CA THR A 232 2.24 6.01 -11.69
C THR A 232 3.39 6.45 -12.56
N PHE A 233 3.89 7.68 -12.41
CA PHE A 233 4.77 8.30 -13.42
C PHE A 233 6.14 8.74 -12.90
N LEU A 234 6.47 8.61 -11.60
CA LEU A 234 7.78 9.07 -11.11
C LEU A 234 8.94 8.47 -11.91
N THR A 235 8.95 7.15 -12.10
CA THR A 235 10.05 6.47 -12.80
C THR A 235 10.16 6.95 -14.25
N LEU A 236 9.03 7.06 -14.97
CA LEU A 236 9.00 7.60 -16.33
C LEU A 236 9.47 9.05 -16.38
N HIS A 237 9.05 9.88 -15.41
CA HIS A 237 9.46 11.27 -15.34
C HIS A 237 10.96 11.43 -15.15
N LEU A 238 11.54 10.67 -14.22
CA LEU A 238 12.97 10.73 -13.95
C LEU A 238 13.80 10.15 -15.10
N GLU A 239 13.31 9.09 -15.75
CA GLU A 239 13.97 8.57 -16.96
C GLU A 239 13.97 9.59 -18.10
N ALA A 240 12.86 10.30 -18.32
CA ALA A 240 12.76 11.35 -19.32
C ALA A 240 13.69 12.56 -19.03
N LEU A 241 14.04 12.79 -17.76
CA LEU A 241 15.03 13.79 -17.32
C LEU A 241 16.48 13.27 -17.39
N GLY A 242 16.71 12.04 -17.88
CA GLY A 242 18.04 11.46 -18.09
C GLY A 242 18.64 10.73 -16.89
N TYR A 243 17.88 10.52 -15.81
CA TYR A 243 18.36 9.71 -14.69
C TYR A 243 18.41 8.22 -15.06
N SER A 244 19.49 7.54 -14.67
CA SER A 244 19.62 6.10 -14.89
C SER A 244 18.61 5.32 -14.04
N ARG A 245 18.15 4.18 -14.55
CA ARG A 245 17.19 3.29 -13.85
C ARG A 245 17.75 2.80 -12.50
N GLY A 246 19.07 2.62 -12.42
CA GLY A 246 19.74 2.26 -11.17
C GLY A 246 19.63 3.37 -10.13
N LEU A 247 19.83 4.63 -10.51
CA LEU A 247 19.66 5.77 -9.59
C LEU A 247 18.19 5.96 -9.20
N ILE A 248 17.26 5.78 -10.12
CA ILE A 248 15.81 5.82 -9.82
C ILE A 248 15.45 4.76 -8.78
N GLY A 249 15.95 3.52 -8.94
CA GLY A 249 15.76 2.47 -7.95
C GLY A 249 16.30 2.83 -6.57
N MET A 250 17.47 3.47 -6.49
CA MET A 250 18.02 3.97 -5.22
C MET A 250 17.15 5.08 -4.61
N LEU A 251 16.62 6.00 -5.42
CA LEU A 251 15.72 7.05 -4.93
C LEU A 251 14.44 6.47 -4.32
N TRP A 252 13.85 5.45 -4.93
CA TRP A 252 12.72 4.71 -4.35
C TRP A 252 13.11 4.07 -3.00
N ALA A 253 14.29 3.45 -2.93
CA ALA A 253 14.79 2.84 -1.69
C ALA A 253 14.98 3.88 -0.57
N VAL A 254 15.51 5.06 -0.87
CA VAL A 254 15.65 6.18 0.10
C VAL A 254 14.30 6.54 0.70
N GLY A 255 13.25 6.63 -0.11
CA GLY A 255 11.90 6.90 0.37
C GLY A 255 11.40 5.86 1.37
N VAL A 256 11.59 4.58 1.07
CA VAL A 256 11.14 3.47 1.94
C VAL A 256 11.99 3.37 3.21
N VAL A 257 13.30 3.63 3.14
CA VAL A 257 14.16 3.70 4.34
C VAL A 257 13.69 4.83 5.26
N ALA A 258 13.43 6.01 4.70
CA ALA A 258 12.91 7.14 5.47
C ALA A 258 11.54 6.84 6.12
N GLU A 259 10.67 6.12 5.41
CA GLU A 259 9.38 5.64 5.93
C GLU A 259 9.56 4.69 7.14
N VAL A 260 10.46 3.71 7.03
CA VAL A 260 10.75 2.76 8.12
C VAL A 260 11.27 3.51 9.36
N LEU A 261 12.18 4.46 9.18
CA LEU A 261 12.67 5.30 10.28
C LEU A 261 11.55 6.14 10.90
N MET A 262 10.64 6.67 10.09
CA MET A 262 9.48 7.40 10.59
C MET A 262 8.57 6.52 11.45
N PHE A 263 8.28 5.28 11.02
CA PHE A 263 7.46 4.36 11.83
C PHE A 263 8.08 4.08 13.21
N LEU A 264 9.41 4.03 13.33
CA LEU A 264 10.09 3.87 14.63
C LEU A 264 9.91 5.11 15.54
N LEU A 265 9.72 6.29 14.95
CA LEU A 265 9.55 7.55 15.68
C LEU A 265 8.08 7.86 16.01
N MET A 266 7.11 7.23 15.33
CA MET A 266 5.69 7.59 15.41
C MET A 266 5.11 7.51 16.82
N SER A 267 5.54 6.56 17.64
CA SER A 267 5.08 6.47 19.03
C SER A 267 5.45 7.72 19.84
N ARG A 268 6.66 8.27 19.63
CA ARG A 268 7.09 9.50 20.29
C ARG A 268 6.40 10.74 19.72
N ILE A 269 6.18 10.77 18.41
CA ILE A 269 5.49 11.88 17.73
C ILE A 269 4.05 11.99 18.23
N LEU A 270 3.31 10.87 18.27
CA LEU A 270 1.91 10.85 18.72
C LEU A 270 1.74 11.09 20.24
N GLN A 271 2.81 11.00 21.02
CA GLN A 271 2.81 11.45 22.44
C GLN A 271 2.93 12.96 22.58
N ARG A 272 3.55 13.66 21.62
CA ARG A 272 3.83 15.12 21.67
C ARG A 272 2.86 15.94 20.85
N PHE A 273 2.35 15.39 19.76
CA PHE A 273 1.50 16.08 18.79
C PHE A 273 0.16 15.36 18.66
N SER A 274 -0.91 16.13 18.52
CA SER A 274 -2.22 15.55 18.23
C SER A 274 -2.26 14.90 16.86
N VAL A 275 -3.13 13.92 16.68
CA VAL A 275 -3.35 13.25 15.37
C VAL A 275 -3.66 14.27 14.28
N ARG A 276 -4.48 15.28 14.60
CA ARG A 276 -4.84 16.36 13.69
C ARG A 276 -3.62 17.16 13.23
N GLN A 277 -2.69 17.49 14.14
CA GLN A 277 -1.45 18.20 13.80
C GLN A 277 -0.57 17.35 12.89
N VAL A 278 -0.42 16.06 13.18
CA VAL A 278 0.37 15.14 12.33
C VAL A 278 -0.24 15.03 10.94
N LEU A 279 -1.56 14.84 10.82
CA LEU A 279 -2.25 14.79 9.53
C LEU A 279 -2.09 16.09 8.74
N LEU A 280 -2.33 17.23 9.38
CA LEU A 280 -2.19 18.54 8.75
C LEU A 280 -0.76 18.77 8.22
N THR A 281 0.26 18.48 9.05
CA THR A 281 1.66 18.59 8.64
C THR A 281 1.96 17.66 7.45
N SER A 282 1.43 16.43 7.47
CA SER A 282 1.60 15.48 6.37
C SER A 282 0.99 16.00 5.06
N PHE A 283 -0.19 16.62 5.11
CA PHE A 283 -0.85 17.17 3.92
C PHE A 283 -0.10 18.40 3.36
N LEU A 284 0.33 19.30 4.22
CA LEU A 284 1.11 20.49 3.81
C LEU A 284 2.46 20.08 3.21
N LEU A 285 3.14 19.13 3.84
CA LEU A 285 4.40 18.59 3.29
C LEU A 285 4.17 17.82 1.97
N ALA A 286 3.03 17.15 1.80
CA ALA A 286 2.68 16.51 0.53
C ALA A 286 2.46 17.56 -0.58
N ALA A 287 1.74 18.63 -0.28
CA ALA A 287 1.55 19.72 -1.23
C ALA A 287 2.87 20.32 -1.69
N LEU A 288 3.78 20.64 -0.74
CA LEU A 288 5.12 21.12 -1.05
C LEU A 288 5.92 20.09 -1.86
N ARG A 289 5.88 18.82 -1.46
CA ARG A 289 6.57 17.72 -2.12
C ARG A 289 6.20 17.61 -3.59
N TRP A 290 4.90 17.69 -3.91
CA TRP A 290 4.43 17.61 -5.29
C TRP A 290 4.85 18.80 -6.13
N LEU A 291 4.85 20.02 -5.57
CA LEU A 291 5.37 21.20 -6.28
C LEU A 291 6.86 21.04 -6.55
N LEU A 292 7.66 20.59 -5.58
CA LEU A 292 9.09 20.36 -5.77
C LEU A 292 9.35 19.32 -6.87
N LEU A 293 8.58 18.21 -6.90
CA LEU A 293 8.69 17.22 -7.97
C LEU A 293 8.27 17.74 -9.34
N GLY A 294 7.23 18.54 -9.40
CA GLY A 294 6.74 19.07 -10.68
C GLY A 294 7.64 20.14 -11.31
N MET A 295 8.41 20.87 -10.47
CA MET A 295 9.17 22.05 -10.92
C MET A 295 10.69 21.85 -10.92
N PHE A 296 11.22 20.96 -10.07
CA PHE A 296 12.65 20.85 -9.79
C PHE A 296 13.18 19.43 -9.77
N ALA A 297 12.51 18.51 -10.45
CA ALA A 297 12.93 17.10 -10.50
C ALA A 297 14.24 16.89 -11.29
N ASP A 298 14.70 17.87 -12.04
CA ASP A 298 16.01 17.90 -12.71
C ASP A 298 17.20 18.06 -11.73
N HIS A 299 16.93 18.47 -10.46
CA HIS A 299 17.94 18.64 -9.44
C HIS A 299 17.96 17.43 -8.48
N LEU A 300 19.04 16.66 -8.48
CA LEU A 300 19.18 15.46 -7.63
C LEU A 300 19.04 15.77 -6.13
N SER A 301 19.52 16.93 -5.68
CA SER A 301 19.37 17.37 -4.29
C SER A 301 17.91 17.55 -3.89
N VAL A 302 17.09 18.10 -4.79
CA VAL A 302 15.65 18.24 -4.57
C VAL A 302 14.98 16.85 -4.54
N LEU A 303 15.35 15.97 -5.44
CA LEU A 303 14.83 14.59 -5.44
C LEU A 303 15.13 13.86 -4.13
N LEU A 304 16.34 13.98 -3.58
CA LEU A 304 16.67 13.40 -2.28
C LEU A 304 15.79 13.96 -1.15
N ILE A 305 15.58 15.29 -1.09
CA ILE A 305 14.68 15.92 -0.13
C ILE A 305 13.26 15.39 -0.29
N VAL A 306 12.77 15.34 -1.51
CA VAL A 306 11.43 14.84 -1.84
C VAL A 306 11.26 13.35 -1.44
N GLN A 307 12.29 12.53 -1.60
CA GLN A 307 12.24 11.14 -1.15
C GLN A 307 12.27 11.02 0.37
N LEU A 308 13.04 11.85 1.07
CA LEU A 308 12.98 11.90 2.54
C LEU A 308 11.62 12.40 3.05
N MET A 309 10.98 13.35 2.35
CA MET A 309 9.62 13.81 2.68
C MET A 309 8.57 12.69 2.58
N HIS A 310 8.86 11.58 1.86
CA HIS A 310 7.99 10.40 1.82
C HIS A 310 7.68 9.85 3.21
N ALA A 311 8.64 9.90 4.12
CA ALA A 311 8.47 9.54 5.52
C ALA A 311 7.29 10.28 6.19
N ALA A 312 7.18 11.57 5.97
CA ALA A 312 6.13 12.40 6.52
C ALA A 312 4.81 12.27 5.73
N THR A 313 4.89 12.24 4.40
CA THR A 313 3.69 12.24 3.54
C THR A 313 3.02 10.88 3.43
N PHE A 314 3.73 9.79 3.69
CA PHE A 314 3.18 8.44 3.73
C PHE A 314 3.29 7.82 5.13
N GLY A 315 4.48 7.71 5.70
CA GLY A 315 4.70 7.01 6.97
C GLY A 315 3.92 7.63 8.14
N SER A 316 4.10 8.93 8.41
CA SER A 316 3.39 9.59 9.51
C SER A 316 1.89 9.73 9.24
N PHE A 317 1.50 10.03 7.99
CA PHE A 317 0.10 10.07 7.58
C PHE A 317 -0.60 8.73 7.86
N HIS A 318 -0.04 7.61 7.38
CA HIS A 318 -0.65 6.29 7.56
C HIS A 318 -0.78 5.91 9.04
N ALA A 319 0.28 6.11 9.84
CA ALA A 319 0.24 5.81 11.26
C ALA A 319 -0.78 6.69 12.01
N ALA A 320 -0.84 7.98 11.71
CA ALA A 320 -1.82 8.89 12.30
C ALA A 320 -3.25 8.54 11.88
N ALA A 321 -3.45 8.13 10.61
CA ALA A 321 -4.75 7.72 10.10
C ALA A 321 -5.26 6.45 10.81
N ILE A 322 -4.43 5.43 10.97
CA ILE A 322 -4.81 4.23 11.74
C ILE A 322 -5.14 4.58 13.19
N HIS A 323 -4.35 5.44 13.81
CA HIS A 323 -4.60 5.89 15.19
C HIS A 323 -5.91 6.68 15.30
N PHE A 324 -6.24 7.52 14.32
CA PHE A 324 -7.53 8.22 14.25
C PHE A 324 -8.69 7.24 14.21
N VAL A 325 -8.63 6.24 13.31
CA VAL A 325 -9.68 5.20 13.20
C VAL A 325 -9.85 4.45 14.50
N GLN A 326 -8.76 4.06 15.15
CA GLN A 326 -8.81 3.35 16.44
C GLN A 326 -9.47 4.16 17.56
N ARG A 327 -9.30 5.49 17.56
CA ARG A 327 -9.91 6.39 18.57
C ARG A 327 -11.36 6.74 18.23
N SER A 328 -11.67 6.92 16.95
CA SER A 328 -12.99 7.37 16.52
C SER A 328 -14.05 6.27 16.59
N PHE A 329 -13.64 4.99 16.52
CA PHE A 329 -14.57 3.87 16.53
C PHE A 329 -14.34 2.98 17.75
N GLY A 330 -15.43 2.56 18.40
CA GLY A 330 -15.36 1.60 19.50
C GLY A 330 -14.80 0.23 19.06
N PRO A 331 -14.35 -0.62 20.00
CA PRO A 331 -13.67 -1.89 19.66
C PRO A 331 -14.43 -2.79 18.68
N ARG A 332 -15.78 -2.77 18.72
CA ARG A 332 -16.63 -3.55 17.79
C ARG A 332 -16.69 -2.98 16.39
N GLN A 333 -16.39 -1.69 16.19
CA GLN A 333 -16.53 -0.96 14.93
C GLN A 333 -15.18 -0.64 14.26
N GLN A 334 -14.05 -0.83 14.97
CA GLN A 334 -12.71 -0.54 14.44
C GLN A 334 -12.40 -1.27 13.14
N GLY A 335 -12.85 -2.53 13.01
CA GLY A 335 -12.69 -3.31 11.77
C GLY A 335 -13.40 -2.66 10.58
N GLN A 336 -14.63 -2.17 10.78
CA GLN A 336 -15.38 -1.45 9.74
C GLN A 336 -14.72 -0.11 9.38
N GLY A 337 -14.21 0.62 10.38
CA GLY A 337 -13.47 1.87 10.16
C GLY A 337 -12.19 1.65 9.35
N GLN A 338 -11.43 0.60 9.65
CA GLN A 338 -10.23 0.25 8.89
C GLN A 338 -10.56 -0.25 7.47
N ALA A 339 -11.63 -1.02 7.31
CA ALA A 339 -12.11 -1.45 5.99
C ALA A 339 -12.50 -0.25 5.11
N LEU A 340 -13.19 0.75 5.68
CA LEU A 340 -13.52 1.98 4.97
C LEU A 340 -12.27 2.80 4.63
N TYR A 341 -11.29 2.90 5.55
CA TYR A 341 -10.00 3.52 5.26
C TYR A 341 -9.29 2.85 4.06
N ALA A 342 -9.25 1.53 4.04
CA ALA A 342 -8.64 0.78 2.95
C ALA A 342 -9.40 0.97 1.62
N ALA A 343 -10.74 0.95 1.64
CA ALA A 343 -11.57 1.17 0.47
C ALA A 343 -11.38 2.57 -0.11
N LEU A 344 -11.42 3.62 0.72
CA LEU A 344 -11.22 5.00 0.28
C LEU A 344 -9.77 5.26 -0.18
N SER A 345 -8.79 4.57 0.40
CA SER A 345 -7.42 4.56 -0.13
C SER A 345 -7.37 3.93 -1.52
N GLY A 346 -8.12 2.86 -1.76
CA GLY A 346 -8.23 2.24 -3.08
C GLY A 346 -8.92 3.17 -4.09
N VAL A 347 -10.04 3.81 -3.70
CA VAL A 347 -10.75 4.80 -4.55
C VAL A 347 -9.82 5.98 -4.87
N GLY A 348 -9.17 6.56 -3.85
CA GLY A 348 -8.22 7.66 -4.04
C GLY A 348 -7.08 7.26 -4.99
N GLY A 349 -6.51 6.06 -4.82
CA GLY A 349 -5.47 5.53 -5.72
C GLY A 349 -5.96 5.31 -7.16
N THR A 350 -7.18 4.79 -7.33
CA THR A 350 -7.80 4.59 -8.65
C THR A 350 -7.98 5.92 -9.37
N VAL A 351 -8.65 6.88 -8.73
CA VAL A 351 -8.86 8.22 -9.30
C VAL A 351 -7.51 8.92 -9.51
N GLY A 352 -6.57 8.74 -8.58
CA GLY A 352 -5.21 9.25 -8.66
C GLY A 352 -4.47 8.78 -9.91
N ALA A 353 -4.49 7.48 -10.20
CA ALA A 353 -3.87 6.92 -11.40
C ALA A 353 -4.55 7.39 -12.68
N LEU A 354 -5.89 7.41 -12.71
CA LEU A 354 -6.66 7.86 -13.86
C LEU A 354 -6.37 9.31 -14.20
N TYR A 355 -6.58 10.25 -13.26
CA TYR A 355 -6.33 11.65 -13.57
C TYR A 355 -4.88 11.92 -13.95
N SER A 356 -3.93 11.20 -13.31
CA SER A 356 -2.51 11.33 -13.66
C SER A 356 -2.25 10.93 -15.11
N GLY A 357 -2.84 9.82 -15.56
CA GLY A 357 -2.69 9.36 -16.95
C GLY A 357 -3.21 10.36 -17.97
N TYR A 358 -4.40 10.90 -17.74
CA TYR A 358 -5.02 11.87 -18.64
C TYR A 358 -4.34 13.25 -18.58
N SER A 359 -4.03 13.76 -17.39
CA SER A 359 -3.38 15.07 -17.26
C SER A 359 -1.93 15.05 -17.74
N TRP A 360 -1.22 13.91 -17.59
CA TRP A 360 0.16 13.78 -18.04
C TRP A 360 0.35 14.00 -19.54
N SER A 361 -0.56 13.45 -20.35
CA SER A 361 -0.51 13.59 -21.79
C SER A 361 -0.93 14.97 -22.30
N VAL A 362 -1.82 15.68 -21.58
CA VAL A 362 -2.41 16.94 -22.03
C VAL A 362 -1.70 18.16 -21.42
N LEU A 363 -1.39 18.09 -20.13
CA LEU A 363 -0.85 19.22 -19.36
C LEU A 363 0.65 19.06 -19.03
N GLY A 364 1.18 17.83 -19.16
CA GLY A 364 2.54 17.50 -18.79
C GLY A 364 2.77 17.29 -17.29
N PRO A 365 4.02 16.89 -16.93
CA PRO A 365 4.36 16.51 -15.55
C PRO A 365 4.12 17.62 -14.52
N THR A 366 4.57 18.83 -14.80
CA THR A 366 4.49 19.99 -13.88
C THR A 366 3.06 20.25 -13.42
N TRP A 367 2.12 20.34 -14.35
CA TRP A 367 0.72 20.59 -14.01
C TRP A 367 0.03 19.38 -13.37
N THR A 368 0.42 18.17 -13.75
CA THR A 368 -0.08 16.96 -13.10
C THR A 368 0.31 16.91 -11.62
N PHE A 369 1.56 17.26 -11.29
CA PHE A 369 1.99 17.39 -9.89
C PHE A 369 1.37 18.62 -9.20
N ALA A 370 1.09 19.71 -9.90
CA ALA A 370 0.36 20.85 -9.33
C ALA A 370 -1.07 20.47 -8.91
N ILE A 371 -1.78 19.65 -9.72
CA ILE A 371 -3.09 19.10 -9.36
C ILE A 371 -2.98 18.22 -8.10
N ALA A 372 -1.93 17.38 -8.00
CA ALA A 372 -1.66 16.60 -6.81
C ALA A 372 -1.44 17.47 -5.56
N SER A 373 -0.68 18.56 -5.71
CA SER A 373 -0.46 19.54 -4.64
C SER A 373 -1.77 20.17 -4.19
N PHE A 374 -2.61 20.56 -5.14
CA PHE A 374 -3.92 21.14 -4.82
C PHE A 374 -4.83 20.14 -4.07
N ALA A 375 -4.83 18.86 -4.47
CA ALA A 375 -5.58 17.82 -3.77
C ALA A 375 -5.10 17.63 -2.31
N ALA A 376 -3.79 17.68 -2.08
CA ALA A 376 -3.21 17.63 -0.74
C ALA A 376 -3.57 18.87 0.11
N LEU A 377 -3.58 20.08 -0.49
CA LEU A 377 -4.07 21.29 0.17
C LEU A 377 -5.56 21.21 0.50
N ALA A 378 -6.38 20.68 -0.41
CA ALA A 378 -7.80 20.46 -0.14
C ALA A 378 -8.00 19.51 1.06
N ALA A 379 -7.19 18.44 1.17
CA ALA A 379 -7.19 17.55 2.34
C ALA A 379 -6.83 18.32 3.64
N ALA A 380 -5.84 19.23 3.58
CA ALA A 380 -5.48 20.07 4.71
C ALA A 380 -6.63 21.00 5.14
N VAL A 381 -7.30 21.64 4.19
CA VAL A 381 -8.45 22.53 4.44
C VAL A 381 -9.58 21.74 5.08
N MET A 382 -9.90 20.54 4.58
CA MET A 382 -10.96 19.67 5.14
C MET A 382 -10.71 19.36 6.62
N ILE A 383 -9.47 19.04 7.00
CA ILE A 383 -9.12 18.76 8.40
C ILE A 383 -9.16 20.02 9.27
N VAL A 384 -8.77 21.19 8.73
CA VAL A 384 -8.77 22.46 9.49
C VAL A 384 -10.18 22.96 9.73
N THR A 385 -11.06 22.86 8.74
CA THR A 385 -12.45 23.35 8.83
C THR A 385 -13.38 22.43 9.61
N ALA A 386 -13.02 21.16 9.75
CA ALA A 386 -13.79 20.23 10.57
C ALA A 386 -13.82 20.68 12.02
N LYS A 387 -15.02 20.68 12.64
CA LYS A 387 -15.18 20.98 14.08
C LYS A 387 -14.30 20.02 14.89
N LYS A 388 -13.60 20.56 15.89
CA LYS A 388 -12.88 19.74 16.86
C LYS A 388 -13.87 18.78 17.52
N GLU A 389 -13.66 17.50 17.35
CA GLU A 389 -14.34 16.50 18.18
C GLU A 389 -13.56 16.37 19.48
N GLU A 390 -14.25 16.33 20.60
CA GLU A 390 -13.65 16.13 21.93
C GLU A 390 -12.91 14.78 21.92
N GLY A 391 -11.58 14.82 22.04
CA GLY A 391 -10.71 13.62 22.13
C GLY A 391 -9.84 13.30 20.90
N VAL A 392 -9.81 14.16 19.83
CA VAL A 392 -8.91 13.98 18.67
C VAL A 392 -7.88 15.12 18.54
#